data_409e955115950371e0f9c059abfed10d
#
_entry.id   409e955115950371e0f9c059abfed10d
#
_cell.length_a   1.000
_cell.length_b   1.000
_cell.length_c   1.000
_cell.angle_alpha   90.00
_cell.angle_beta   90.00
_cell.angle_gamma   90.00
#
_symmetry.space_group_name_H-M   'P 1'
#
loop_
_entity.id
_entity.type
_entity.pdbx_description
1 polymer ?
#
loop_
_entity_poly.entity_id
_entity_poly.type
_entity_poly.pdbx_seq_one_letter_code
_entity_poly.pdbx_strand_id
1 'polypeptide(L)'
;MSKKNIPSFEVNGKTYEIKRTRYLQAEFDEMKGDLEMTDDEQVAYAKEQEFDSRLEKLRERKDELYAKYLETFDEADEEMYRKACVAYDRLIDEAGRMESVSGKQRKKMLDLGEALIIKALQIDKEGKEIRTYEEAKGIWESFVEESGQVIAIQFVVYFTNYLMGGDEDIENPFIAQAKAKAEQKANMKRGIDKAR
;
A
#
# COMPACT_ATOMS: atom_id res chain seq x y z
N MET A 1 -30.05 2.44 3.78
CA MET A 1 -28.93 1.98 4.65
C MET A 1 -27.91 1.34 3.74
N SER A 2 -26.77 1.99 3.51
CA SER A 2 -25.66 1.43 2.75
C SER A 2 -25.15 0.18 3.48
N LYS A 3 -25.01 -0.96 2.76
CA LYS A 3 -24.37 -2.14 3.32
C LYS A 3 -22.91 -1.77 3.58
N LYS A 4 -22.51 -1.68 4.86
CA LYS A 4 -21.10 -1.49 5.21
C LYS A 4 -20.28 -2.57 4.54
N ASN A 5 -19.29 -2.16 3.73
CA ASN A 5 -18.36 -3.09 3.10
C ASN A 5 -17.46 -3.69 4.20
N ILE A 6 -17.84 -4.87 4.69
CA ILE A 6 -17.02 -5.60 5.67
C ILE A 6 -15.81 -6.16 4.93
N PRO A 7 -14.57 -5.90 5.41
CA PRO A 7 -13.38 -6.52 4.85
C PRO A 7 -13.51 -8.05 4.83
N SER A 8 -13.28 -8.63 3.67
CA SER A 8 -13.35 -10.07 3.49
C SER A 8 -12.36 -10.53 2.43
N PHE A 9 -11.88 -11.74 2.56
CA PHE A 9 -11.02 -12.40 1.59
C PHE A 9 -11.40 -13.89 1.47
N GLU A 10 -10.95 -14.53 0.41
CA GLU A 10 -11.23 -15.92 0.12
C GLU A 10 -9.92 -16.73 0.09
N VAL A 11 -9.94 -17.90 0.71
CA VAL A 11 -8.85 -18.87 0.75
C VAL A 11 -9.43 -20.27 0.61
N ASN A 12 -8.93 -21.06 -0.32
CA ASN A 12 -9.37 -22.44 -0.57
C ASN A 12 -10.90 -22.54 -0.76
N GLY A 13 -11.52 -21.57 -1.46
CA GLY A 13 -12.95 -21.48 -1.69
C GLY A 13 -13.80 -21.13 -0.47
N LYS A 14 -13.19 -20.73 0.64
CA LYS A 14 -13.85 -20.28 1.86
C LYS A 14 -13.66 -18.79 2.09
N THR A 15 -14.77 -18.06 2.27
CA THR A 15 -14.76 -16.63 2.56
C THR A 15 -14.59 -16.36 4.04
N TYR A 16 -13.67 -15.48 4.38
CA TYR A 16 -13.40 -14.98 5.73
C TYR A 16 -13.78 -13.50 5.81
N GLU A 17 -14.79 -13.18 6.62
CA GLU A 17 -15.21 -11.80 6.92
C GLU A 17 -14.54 -11.32 8.20
N ILE A 18 -13.93 -10.16 8.17
CA ILE A 18 -13.31 -9.53 9.34
C ILE A 18 -14.20 -8.38 9.81
N LYS A 19 -14.91 -8.61 10.91
CA LYS A 19 -15.82 -7.62 11.47
C LYS A 19 -15.12 -6.77 12.53
N ARG A 20 -15.36 -5.46 12.49
CA ARG A 20 -14.95 -4.56 13.56
C ARG A 20 -15.72 -4.90 14.83
N THR A 21 -15.03 -5.46 15.81
CA THR A 21 -15.57 -5.76 17.14
C THR A 21 -14.95 -4.81 18.16
N ARG A 22 -15.59 -4.63 19.33
CA ARG A 22 -15.02 -3.85 20.43
C ARG A 22 -13.67 -4.41 20.90
N TYR A 23 -13.50 -5.72 20.84
CA TYR A 23 -12.26 -6.40 21.25
C TYR A 23 -11.13 -6.12 20.27
N LEU A 24 -11.41 -6.23 18.97
CA LEU A 24 -10.43 -5.91 17.94
C LEU A 24 -10.07 -4.42 17.93
N GLN A 25 -11.04 -3.55 18.23
CA GLN A 25 -10.80 -2.12 18.39
C GLN A 25 -9.93 -1.82 19.61
N ALA A 26 -10.16 -2.49 20.74
CA ALA A 26 -9.33 -2.32 21.93
C ALA A 26 -7.88 -2.77 21.68
N GLU A 27 -7.69 -3.90 21.01
CA GLU A 27 -6.38 -4.39 20.60
C GLU A 27 -5.67 -3.38 19.66
N PHE A 28 -6.41 -2.83 18.69
CA PHE A 28 -5.87 -1.80 17.80
C PHE A 28 -5.47 -0.53 18.57
N ASP A 29 -6.31 -0.07 19.48
CA ASP A 29 -6.06 1.16 20.26
C ASP A 29 -4.85 0.98 21.20
N GLU A 30 -4.64 -0.22 21.73
CA GLU A 30 -3.45 -0.58 22.54
C GLU A 30 -2.18 -0.57 21.68
N MET A 31 -2.22 -1.20 20.51
CA MET A 31 -1.06 -1.30 19.61
C MET A 31 -0.78 -0.01 18.82
N LYS A 32 -1.76 0.90 18.72
CA LYS A 32 -1.63 2.16 17.97
C LYS A 32 -0.49 3.04 18.49
N GLY A 33 -0.23 2.99 19.82
CA GLY A 33 0.88 3.72 20.44
C GLY A 33 2.23 3.39 19.83
N ASP A 34 2.42 2.15 19.36
CA ASP A 34 3.66 1.69 18.73
C ASP A 34 3.88 2.29 17.33
N LEU A 35 2.81 2.87 16.74
CA LEU A 35 2.88 3.58 15.45
C LEU A 35 3.26 5.05 15.60
N GLU A 36 3.20 5.61 16.81
CA GLU A 36 3.59 6.99 17.03
C GLU A 36 5.09 7.17 16.82
N MET A 37 5.43 8.16 15.99
CA MET A 37 6.83 8.52 15.77
C MET A 37 7.38 9.27 16.97
N THR A 38 8.58 8.93 17.39
CA THR A 38 9.36 9.75 18.32
C THR A 38 9.68 11.12 17.72
N ASP A 39 10.04 12.10 18.53
CA ASP A 39 10.42 13.44 18.05
C ASP A 39 11.59 13.36 17.04
N ASP A 40 12.57 12.48 17.28
CA ASP A 40 13.69 12.26 16.38
C ASP A 40 13.25 11.63 15.04
N GLU A 41 12.32 10.67 15.08
CA GLU A 41 11.73 10.08 13.88
C GLU A 41 10.91 11.10 13.09
N GLN A 42 10.18 12.00 13.75
CA GLN A 42 9.42 13.08 13.11
C GLN A 42 10.36 14.05 12.38
N VAL A 43 11.45 14.45 13.02
CA VAL A 43 12.48 15.33 12.42
C VAL A 43 13.14 14.61 11.22
N ALA A 44 13.47 13.33 11.36
CA ALA A 44 14.06 12.55 10.27
C ALA A 44 13.08 12.36 9.10
N TYR A 45 11.81 12.12 9.38
CA TYR A 45 10.75 12.03 8.39
C TYR A 45 10.55 13.35 7.62
N ALA A 46 10.56 14.50 8.32
CA ALA A 46 10.47 15.80 7.68
C ALA A 46 11.65 16.06 6.71
N LYS A 47 12.86 15.65 7.09
CA LYS A 47 14.03 15.73 6.21
C LYS A 47 13.91 14.81 4.99
N GLU A 48 13.38 13.59 5.16
CA GLU A 48 13.10 12.66 4.06
C GLU A 48 12.12 13.29 3.06
N GLN A 49 11.03 13.90 3.53
CA GLN A 49 10.03 14.57 2.68
C GLN A 49 10.62 15.79 1.94
N GLU A 50 11.46 16.57 2.60
CA GLU A 50 12.15 17.68 1.94
C GLU A 50 13.10 17.16 0.84
N PHE A 51 13.80 16.07 1.11
CA PHE A 51 14.70 15.43 0.18
C PHE A 51 13.96 14.89 -1.05
N ASP A 52 12.84 14.18 -0.84
CA ASP A 52 11.98 13.66 -1.91
C ASP A 52 11.44 14.79 -2.79
N SER A 53 11.03 15.91 -2.18
CA SER A 53 10.59 17.09 -2.93
C SER A 53 11.73 17.71 -3.79
N ARG A 54 12.96 17.71 -3.30
CA ARG A 54 14.14 18.17 -4.08
C ARG A 54 14.43 17.22 -5.24
N LEU A 55 14.33 15.92 -5.01
CA LEU A 55 14.54 14.90 -6.03
C LEU A 55 13.50 15.02 -7.17
N GLU A 56 12.23 15.20 -6.81
CA GLU A 56 11.14 15.42 -7.79
C GLU A 56 11.41 16.66 -8.65
N LYS A 57 11.73 17.80 -8.04
CA LYS A 57 12.06 19.05 -8.77
C LYS A 57 13.26 18.90 -9.70
N LEU A 58 14.29 18.16 -9.29
CA LEU A 58 15.44 17.89 -10.15
C LEU A 58 15.08 16.97 -11.31
N ARG A 59 14.20 15.99 -11.08
CA ARG A 59 13.69 15.12 -12.13
C ARG A 59 12.92 15.91 -13.18
N GLU A 60 11.94 16.72 -12.73
CA GLU A 60 11.16 17.60 -13.62
C GLU A 60 12.08 18.51 -14.43
N ARG A 61 13.06 19.15 -13.76
CA ARG A 61 14.01 20.02 -14.43
C ARG A 61 14.86 19.30 -15.46
N LYS A 62 15.32 18.10 -15.16
CA LYS A 62 16.07 17.25 -16.10
C LYS A 62 15.23 16.92 -17.33
N ASP A 63 13.95 16.57 -17.13
CA ASP A 63 13.04 16.19 -18.20
C ASP A 63 12.68 17.40 -19.09
N GLU A 64 12.49 18.61 -18.50
CA GLU A 64 12.33 19.86 -19.25
C GLU A 64 13.56 20.20 -20.11
N LEU A 65 14.77 20.08 -19.55
CA LEU A 65 16.01 20.37 -20.27
C LEU A 65 16.24 19.35 -21.39
N TYR A 66 15.86 18.10 -21.19
CA TYR A 66 15.92 17.09 -22.24
C TYR A 66 14.95 17.41 -23.39
N ALA A 67 13.73 17.78 -23.07
CA ALA A 67 12.74 18.17 -24.08
C ALA A 67 13.23 19.37 -24.90
N LYS A 68 13.79 20.39 -24.23
CA LYS A 68 14.36 21.57 -24.88
C LYS A 68 15.52 21.21 -25.81
N TYR A 69 16.45 20.36 -25.35
CA TYR A 69 17.56 19.86 -26.18
C TYR A 69 17.07 19.16 -27.43
N LEU A 70 16.02 18.33 -27.33
CA LEU A 70 15.43 17.63 -28.48
C LEU A 70 14.77 18.58 -29.50
N GLU A 71 14.35 19.77 -29.07
CA GLU A 71 13.79 20.79 -29.98
C GLU A 71 14.87 21.62 -30.69
N THR A 72 15.95 21.95 -29.96
CA THR A 72 16.98 22.90 -30.44
C THR A 72 18.18 22.21 -31.06
N PHE A 73 18.56 21.04 -30.54
CA PHE A 73 19.85 20.36 -30.79
C PHE A 73 21.07 21.26 -30.55
N ASP A 74 20.91 22.25 -29.66
CA ASP A 74 21.97 23.22 -29.32
C ASP A 74 22.94 22.61 -28.28
N GLU A 75 24.23 22.82 -28.46
CA GLU A 75 25.27 22.30 -27.57
C GLU A 75 25.17 22.87 -26.14
N ALA A 76 24.71 24.13 -26.00
CA ALA A 76 24.48 24.73 -24.70
C ALA A 76 23.30 24.08 -23.94
N ASP A 77 22.25 23.70 -24.66
CA ASP A 77 21.10 22.97 -24.07
C ASP A 77 21.50 21.54 -23.69
N GLU A 78 22.33 20.88 -24.50
CA GLU A 78 22.90 19.57 -24.15
C GLU A 78 23.77 19.65 -22.89
N GLU A 79 24.60 20.66 -22.75
CA GLU A 79 25.44 20.85 -21.56
C GLU A 79 24.59 21.09 -20.30
N MET A 80 23.51 21.88 -20.41
CA MET A 80 22.58 22.10 -19.29
C MET A 80 21.89 20.80 -18.88
N TYR A 81 21.43 19.99 -19.83
CA TYR A 81 20.85 18.69 -19.57
C TYR A 81 21.84 17.75 -18.88
N ARG A 82 23.07 17.64 -19.36
CA ARG A 82 24.14 16.83 -18.75
C ARG A 82 24.42 17.25 -17.30
N LYS A 83 24.46 18.56 -17.01
CA LYS A 83 24.62 19.07 -15.64
C LYS A 83 23.45 18.68 -14.74
N ALA A 84 22.23 18.73 -15.25
CA ALA A 84 21.05 18.29 -14.52
C ALA A 84 21.07 16.78 -14.23
N CYS A 85 21.50 15.95 -15.18
CA CYS A 85 21.69 14.51 -14.95
C CYS A 85 22.69 14.24 -13.83
N VAL A 86 23.88 14.89 -13.87
CA VAL A 86 24.88 14.71 -12.81
C VAL A 86 24.37 15.15 -11.43
N ALA A 87 23.58 16.23 -11.37
CA ALA A 87 22.97 16.69 -10.11
C ALA A 87 21.92 15.69 -9.59
N TYR A 88 21.10 15.16 -10.47
CA TYR A 88 20.10 14.15 -10.15
C TYR A 88 20.74 12.85 -9.66
N ASP A 89 21.76 12.33 -10.37
CA ASP A 89 22.45 11.10 -10.00
C ASP A 89 23.15 11.22 -8.62
N ARG A 90 23.77 12.38 -8.33
CA ARG A 90 24.33 12.65 -7.00
C ARG A 90 23.29 12.59 -5.89
N LEU A 91 22.10 13.14 -6.16
CA LEU A 91 21.02 13.12 -5.18
C LEU A 91 20.47 11.70 -5.00
N ILE A 92 20.38 10.89 -6.05
CA ILE A 92 20.03 9.47 -5.96
C ILE A 92 21.03 8.70 -5.09
N ASP A 93 22.35 8.95 -5.29
CA ASP A 93 23.40 8.32 -4.48
C ASP A 93 23.32 8.74 -3.00
N GLU A 94 22.93 10.00 -2.73
CA GLU A 94 22.68 10.49 -1.37
C GLU A 94 21.46 9.79 -0.75
N ALA A 95 20.35 9.66 -1.50
CA ALA A 95 19.16 8.94 -1.08
C ALA A 95 19.46 7.50 -0.67
N GLY A 96 20.27 6.80 -1.47
CA GLY A 96 20.68 5.42 -1.20
C GLY A 96 21.46 5.22 0.11
N ARG A 97 21.96 6.31 0.70
CA ARG A 97 22.69 6.30 1.99
C ARG A 97 21.82 6.72 3.16
N MET A 98 20.64 7.27 2.91
CA MET A 98 19.71 7.69 3.97
C MET A 98 18.93 6.50 4.48
N GLU A 99 18.74 6.45 5.79
CA GLU A 99 17.85 5.47 6.40
C GLU A 99 16.40 5.97 6.24
N SER A 100 15.57 5.20 5.52
CA SER A 100 14.18 5.58 5.28
C SER A 100 13.32 5.40 6.54
N VAL A 101 12.84 6.53 7.08
CA VAL A 101 11.91 6.54 8.21
C VAL A 101 10.51 6.16 7.73
N SER A 102 10.10 6.66 6.55
CA SER A 102 8.81 6.29 5.94
C SER A 102 8.71 4.79 5.65
N GLY A 103 9.82 4.16 5.23
CA GLY A 103 9.90 2.71 5.04
C GLY A 103 9.71 1.94 6.34
N LYS A 104 10.35 2.40 7.44
CA LYS A 104 10.19 1.80 8.77
C LYS A 104 8.76 1.94 9.29
N GLN A 105 8.16 3.12 9.15
CA GLN A 105 6.78 3.36 9.58
C GLN A 105 5.79 2.53 8.78
N ARG A 106 5.99 2.43 7.45
CA ARG A 106 5.18 1.56 6.60
C ARG A 106 5.28 0.10 7.05
N LYS A 107 6.48 -0.38 7.37
CA LYS A 107 6.68 -1.73 7.88
C LYS A 107 5.96 -1.94 9.21
N LYS A 108 6.14 -1.05 10.20
CA LYS A 108 5.41 -1.11 11.49
C LYS A 108 3.89 -1.19 11.28
N MET A 109 3.35 -0.39 10.37
CA MET A 109 1.91 -0.39 10.06
C MET A 109 1.45 -1.70 9.41
N LEU A 110 2.25 -2.28 8.53
CA LEU A 110 1.94 -3.57 7.92
C LEU A 110 1.99 -4.71 8.93
N ASP A 111 3.05 -4.77 9.75
CA ASP A 111 3.21 -5.77 10.80
C ASP A 111 2.05 -5.71 11.82
N LEU A 112 1.64 -4.50 12.21
CA LEU A 112 0.47 -4.26 13.06
C LEU A 112 -0.83 -4.75 12.40
N GLY A 113 -1.06 -4.36 11.16
CA GLY A 113 -2.27 -4.73 10.44
C GLY A 113 -2.38 -6.24 10.24
N GLU A 114 -1.27 -6.92 9.96
CA GLU A 114 -1.20 -8.37 9.87
C GLU A 114 -1.52 -9.05 11.21
N ALA A 115 -0.91 -8.58 12.31
CA ALA A 115 -1.21 -9.09 13.64
C ALA A 115 -2.70 -8.95 14.00
N LEU A 116 -3.31 -7.82 13.67
CA LEU A 116 -4.73 -7.58 13.89
C LEU A 116 -5.65 -8.45 13.01
N ILE A 117 -5.25 -8.75 11.77
CA ILE A 117 -5.98 -9.68 10.90
C ILE A 117 -5.94 -11.09 11.51
N ILE A 118 -4.77 -11.56 11.93
CA ILE A 118 -4.60 -12.86 12.59
C ILE A 118 -5.47 -12.89 13.86
N LYS A 119 -5.43 -11.85 14.68
CA LYS A 119 -6.27 -11.74 15.88
C LYS A 119 -7.77 -11.77 15.54
N ALA A 120 -8.19 -11.07 14.51
CA ALA A 120 -9.57 -11.06 14.05
C ALA A 120 -10.05 -12.43 13.55
N LEU A 121 -9.13 -13.23 13.01
CA LEU A 121 -9.41 -14.62 12.62
C LEU A 121 -9.48 -15.56 13.83
N GLN A 122 -8.81 -15.24 14.93
CA GLN A 122 -8.83 -16.03 16.17
C GLN A 122 -10.13 -15.90 16.96
N ILE A 123 -10.75 -14.72 16.96
CA ILE A 123 -11.88 -14.41 17.85
C ILE A 123 -13.21 -14.27 17.10
N ASP A 124 -14.30 -14.57 17.79
CA ASP A 124 -15.64 -14.25 17.32
C ASP A 124 -16.06 -12.80 17.69
N LYS A 125 -17.31 -12.45 17.36
CA LYS A 125 -17.89 -11.13 17.68
C LYS A 125 -17.97 -10.81 19.18
N GLU A 126 -17.88 -11.83 20.03
CA GLU A 126 -17.95 -11.73 21.49
C GLU A 126 -16.54 -11.72 22.12
N GLY A 127 -15.49 -11.82 21.31
CA GLY A 127 -14.09 -11.89 21.75
C GLY A 127 -13.67 -13.28 22.23
N LYS A 128 -14.52 -14.29 22.00
CA LYS A 128 -14.21 -15.68 22.37
C LYS A 128 -13.28 -16.28 21.31
N GLU A 129 -12.27 -16.96 21.77
CA GLU A 129 -11.32 -17.67 20.91
C GLU A 129 -12.03 -18.85 20.18
N ILE A 130 -12.01 -18.80 18.84
CA ILE A 130 -12.59 -19.81 17.95
C ILE A 130 -11.54 -20.54 17.11
N ARG A 131 -10.31 -20.06 17.12
CA ARG A 131 -9.13 -20.67 16.49
C ARG A 131 -7.90 -20.36 17.31
N THR A 132 -6.94 -21.27 17.26
CA THR A 132 -5.60 -21.02 17.78
C THR A 132 -4.87 -19.97 16.91
N TYR A 133 -3.78 -19.42 17.46
CA TYR A 133 -2.93 -18.50 16.71
C TYR A 133 -2.39 -19.15 15.43
N GLU A 134 -1.90 -20.38 15.52
CA GLU A 134 -1.32 -21.10 14.38
C GLU A 134 -2.35 -21.38 13.28
N GLU A 135 -3.58 -21.71 13.64
CA GLU A 135 -4.68 -21.90 12.68
C GLU A 135 -5.04 -20.57 11.97
N ALA A 136 -5.14 -19.48 12.72
CA ALA A 136 -5.44 -18.16 12.17
C ALA A 136 -4.31 -17.65 11.27
N LYS A 137 -3.07 -17.84 11.70
CA LYS A 137 -1.87 -17.50 10.94
C LYS A 137 -1.80 -18.31 9.65
N GLY A 138 -2.04 -19.62 9.71
CA GLY A 138 -2.05 -20.48 8.52
C GLY A 138 -3.11 -20.08 7.48
N ILE A 139 -4.28 -19.59 7.92
CA ILE A 139 -5.29 -19.02 7.01
C ILE A 139 -4.75 -17.76 6.32
N TRP A 140 -4.10 -16.87 7.06
CA TRP A 140 -3.52 -15.65 6.50
C TRP A 140 -2.37 -15.95 5.54
N GLU A 141 -1.46 -16.83 5.90
CA GLU A 141 -0.35 -17.24 5.05
C GLU A 141 -0.84 -17.87 3.74
N SER A 142 -1.85 -18.75 3.80
CA SER A 142 -2.48 -19.32 2.60
C SER A 142 -3.09 -18.24 1.70
N PHE A 143 -3.70 -17.20 2.29
CA PHE A 143 -4.20 -16.07 1.52
C PHE A 143 -3.07 -15.31 0.82
N VAL A 144 -1.96 -15.07 1.51
CA VAL A 144 -0.78 -14.40 0.92
C VAL A 144 -0.20 -15.22 -0.23
N GLU A 145 -0.13 -16.55 -0.07
CA GLU A 145 0.35 -17.46 -1.12
C GLU A 145 -0.57 -17.48 -2.34
N GLU A 146 -1.89 -17.56 -2.15
CA GLU A 146 -2.87 -17.64 -3.26
C GLU A 146 -3.02 -16.30 -4.00
N SER A 147 -3.04 -15.18 -3.27
CA SER A 147 -3.33 -13.85 -3.84
C SER A 147 -2.07 -13.08 -4.25
N GLY A 148 -0.94 -13.40 -3.64
CA GLY A 148 0.33 -12.70 -3.80
C GLY A 148 0.50 -11.53 -2.82
N GLN A 149 1.75 -11.22 -2.52
CA GLN A 149 2.15 -10.27 -1.49
C GLN A 149 1.59 -8.86 -1.71
N VAL A 150 1.51 -8.39 -2.96
CA VAL A 150 0.98 -7.04 -3.28
C VAL A 150 -0.48 -6.91 -2.86
N ILE A 151 -1.28 -7.93 -3.12
CA ILE A 151 -2.71 -7.96 -2.79
C ILE A 151 -2.88 -8.07 -1.27
N ALA A 152 -2.08 -8.89 -0.61
CA ALA A 152 -2.09 -8.99 0.85
C ALA A 152 -1.78 -7.64 1.52
N ILE A 153 -0.76 -6.91 1.05
CA ILE A 153 -0.44 -5.56 1.52
C ILE A 153 -1.63 -4.60 1.33
N GLN A 154 -2.26 -4.62 0.16
CA GLN A 154 -3.44 -3.79 -0.10
C GLN A 154 -4.58 -4.13 0.86
N PHE A 155 -4.77 -5.40 1.18
CA PHE A 155 -5.77 -5.82 2.15
C PHE A 155 -5.45 -5.33 3.56
N VAL A 156 -4.20 -5.44 4.01
CA VAL A 156 -3.75 -4.91 5.31
C VAL A 156 -4.06 -3.42 5.42
N VAL A 157 -3.68 -2.63 4.41
CA VAL A 157 -3.95 -1.18 4.38
C VAL A 157 -5.45 -0.88 4.42
N TYR A 158 -6.24 -1.58 3.62
CA TYR A 158 -7.70 -1.44 3.61
C TYR A 158 -8.31 -1.77 4.98
N PHE A 159 -7.90 -2.88 5.59
CA PHE A 159 -8.39 -3.32 6.88
C PHE A 159 -8.00 -2.35 8.01
N THR A 160 -6.77 -1.84 8.01
CA THR A 160 -6.30 -0.86 8.99
C THR A 160 -7.11 0.45 8.89
N ASN A 161 -7.37 0.94 7.67
CA ASN A 161 -8.22 2.10 7.44
C ASN A 161 -9.67 1.86 7.92
N TYR A 162 -10.21 0.66 7.70
CA TYR A 162 -11.53 0.28 8.21
C TYR A 162 -11.60 0.33 9.74
N LEU A 163 -10.53 -0.11 10.46
CA LEU A 163 -10.45 -0.03 11.92
C LEU A 163 -10.33 1.42 12.42
N MET A 164 -9.58 2.27 11.71
CA MET A 164 -9.44 3.70 12.04
C MET A 164 -10.73 4.50 11.85
N GLY A 165 -11.78 3.89 11.33
CA GLY A 165 -13.03 4.59 11.03
C GLY A 165 -12.92 5.48 9.79
N GLY A 166 -11.95 5.22 8.93
CA GLY A 166 -11.81 5.84 7.63
C GLY A 166 -13.07 5.64 6.78
N ASP A 167 -13.38 6.63 5.97
CA ASP A 167 -14.64 6.75 5.23
C ASP A 167 -15.01 5.47 4.49
N GLU A 168 -16.30 5.19 4.54
CA GLU A 168 -16.98 4.03 3.94
C GLU A 168 -16.81 3.95 2.40
N ASP A 169 -16.15 4.93 1.78
CA ASP A 169 -15.99 5.07 0.32
C ASP A 169 -14.71 4.42 -0.24
N ILE A 170 -13.82 3.87 0.59
CA ILE A 170 -12.69 3.11 0.07
C ILE A 170 -13.23 1.76 -0.44
N GLU A 171 -13.37 1.66 -1.76
CA GLU A 171 -13.81 0.42 -2.41
C GLU A 171 -12.84 -0.70 -2.03
N ASN A 172 -13.39 -1.81 -1.53
CA ASN A 172 -12.60 -3.00 -1.21
C ASN A 172 -11.75 -3.38 -2.43
N PRO A 173 -10.41 -3.38 -2.36
CA PRO A 173 -9.53 -3.60 -3.51
C PRO A 173 -9.79 -4.94 -4.21
N PHE A 174 -10.37 -5.92 -3.51
CA PHE A 174 -10.76 -7.21 -4.10
C PHE A 174 -12.02 -7.11 -4.94
N ILE A 175 -12.99 -6.29 -4.54
CA ILE A 175 -14.19 -6.04 -5.33
C ILE A 175 -13.79 -5.27 -6.60
N ALA A 176 -12.92 -4.27 -6.48
CA ALA A 176 -12.38 -3.52 -7.62
C ALA A 176 -11.64 -4.45 -8.59
N GLN A 177 -10.79 -5.33 -8.08
CA GLN A 177 -10.03 -6.28 -8.91
C GLN A 177 -10.92 -7.37 -9.53
N ALA A 178 -11.91 -7.87 -8.80
CA ALA A 178 -12.88 -8.83 -9.34
C ALA A 178 -13.73 -8.20 -10.47
N LYS A 179 -14.16 -6.94 -10.30
CA LYS A 179 -14.84 -6.17 -11.35
C LYS A 179 -13.93 -5.97 -12.57
N ALA A 180 -12.67 -5.55 -12.38
CA ALA A 180 -11.72 -5.36 -13.48
C ALA A 180 -11.45 -6.66 -14.25
N LYS A 181 -11.30 -7.80 -13.56
CA LYS A 181 -11.15 -9.13 -14.19
C LYS A 181 -12.42 -9.55 -14.95
N ALA A 182 -13.60 -9.26 -14.40
CA ALA A 182 -14.88 -9.55 -15.06
C ALA A 182 -15.06 -8.69 -16.32
N GLU A 183 -14.71 -7.41 -16.27
CA GLU A 183 -14.73 -6.50 -17.42
C GLU A 183 -13.72 -6.91 -18.51
N GLN A 184 -12.51 -7.31 -18.12
CA GLN A 184 -11.53 -7.85 -19.09
C GLN A 184 -12.04 -9.11 -19.79
N LYS A 185 -12.64 -10.05 -19.05
CA LYS A 185 -13.26 -11.27 -19.65
C LYS A 185 -14.43 -10.91 -20.56
N ALA A 186 -15.27 -9.94 -20.19
CA ALA A 186 -16.38 -9.48 -21.02
C ALA A 186 -15.88 -8.81 -22.31
N ASN A 187 -14.83 -7.99 -22.23
CA ASN A 187 -14.22 -7.33 -23.39
C ASN A 187 -13.50 -8.32 -24.33
N MET A 188 -12.83 -9.34 -23.79
CA MET A 188 -12.28 -10.43 -24.60
C MET A 188 -13.37 -11.20 -25.36
N LYS A 189 -14.50 -11.54 -24.70
CA LYS A 189 -15.63 -12.19 -25.40
C LYS A 189 -16.20 -11.32 -26.51
N ARG A 190 -16.42 -10.02 -26.26
CA ARG A 190 -16.91 -9.08 -27.29
C ARG A 190 -15.92 -8.90 -28.44
N GLY A 191 -14.61 -9.01 -28.22
CA GLY A 191 -13.59 -8.97 -29.26
C GLY A 191 -13.63 -10.21 -30.14
N ILE A 192 -13.87 -11.40 -29.57
CA ILE A 192 -13.96 -12.67 -30.31
C ILE A 192 -15.26 -12.72 -31.17
N ASP A 193 -16.38 -12.23 -30.63
CA ASP A 193 -17.67 -12.21 -31.35
C ASP A 193 -17.71 -11.19 -32.52
N LYS A 194 -16.84 -10.17 -32.51
CA LYS A 194 -16.69 -9.21 -33.63
C LYS A 194 -15.72 -9.68 -34.71
N ALA A 195 -14.90 -10.70 -34.41
CA ALA A 195 -13.92 -11.26 -35.36
C ALA A 195 -14.42 -12.52 -36.09
N ARG A 196 -15.67 -12.92 -35.85
CA ARG A 196 -16.42 -13.95 -36.56
C ARG A 196 -17.46 -13.32 -37.46
#